data_53c7478c7dee6df7571efa6ccdd696e7
#
_entry.id   53c7478c7dee6df7571efa6ccdd696e7
#
_cell.length_a   1.000
_cell.length_b   1.000
_cell.length_c   1.000
_cell.angle_alpha   90.00
_cell.angle_beta   90.00
_cell.angle_gamma   90.00
#
_symmetry.space_group_name_H-M   'P 1'
#
loop_
_entity.id
_entity.type
_entity.pdbx_description
1 polymer ?
#
loop_
_entity_poly.entity_id
_entity_poly.type
_entity_poly.pdbx_seq_one_letter_code
_entity_poly.pdbx_strand_id
1 'polypeptide(L)' 'MSGVIVTHPAAGQGLQRRIDDLLLQLKGLVHVRALLETRGVSPTELAKHTDAISRVREELAKVSRAQAKTLAAAR' A
#
# COMPACT_ATOMS: atom_id res chain seq x y z
N MET A 1 30.30 -6.61 9.70
CA MET A 1 29.86 -6.47 9.50
C MET A 1 29.29 -6.14 9.47
N SER A 2 29.06 -5.93 9.34
CA SER A 2 28.43 -5.61 9.11
C SER A 2 27.72 -5.15 9.21
N GLY A 3 27.41 -4.96 9.17
CA GLY A 3 26.59 -4.50 9.06
C GLY A 3 25.98 -3.96 9.30
N VAL A 4 25.69 -3.97 9.31
CA VAL A 4 24.97 -3.57 9.38
C VAL A 4 24.47 -2.80 9.81
N ILE A 5 24.12 -2.48 9.54
CA ILE A 5 23.65 -1.70 9.80
C ILE A 5 22.74 -1.40 10.04
N VAL A 6 22.40 -1.42 10.42
CA VAL A 6 21.50 -1.19 10.59
C VAL A 6 21.03 -0.34 11.17
N THR A 7 20.58 -0.03 10.86
CA THR A 7 20.08 1.10 11.36
C THR A 7 18.65 1.08 11.57
N HIS A 8 18.19 1.76 12.49
CA HIS A 8 16.79 1.94 12.67
C HIS A 8 16.33 2.98 11.68
N PRO A 9 15.42 2.67 10.81
CA PRO A 9 14.84 3.71 9.98
C PRO A 9 14.17 4.70 10.91
N ALA A 10 14.27 5.97 10.60
CA ALA A 10 13.48 6.97 11.26
C ALA A 10 12.02 6.64 11.06
N ALA A 11 11.13 7.06 11.95
CA ALA A 11 9.73 6.75 11.86
C ALA A 11 9.15 7.11 10.49
N GLY A 12 9.58 8.25 9.94
CA GLY A 12 9.13 8.67 8.62
C GLY A 12 9.57 7.74 7.51
N GLN A 13 10.77 7.17 7.64
CA GLN A 13 11.29 6.25 6.63
C GLN A 13 10.55 4.92 6.64
N GLY A 14 10.20 4.42 7.82
CA GLY A 14 9.44 3.20 7.94
C GLY A 14 8.05 3.36 7.34
N LEU A 15 7.40 4.47 7.60
CA LEU A 15 6.10 4.76 7.05
C LEU A 15 6.16 4.96 5.54
N GLN A 16 7.22 5.62 5.06
CA GLN A 16 7.37 5.82 3.62
C GLN A 16 7.52 4.49 2.90
N ARG A 17 8.30 3.57 3.45
CA ARG A 17 8.45 2.24 2.85
C ARG A 17 7.10 1.53 2.83
N ARG A 18 6.34 1.64 3.90
CA ARG A 18 5.01 1.02 3.95
C ARG A 18 4.10 1.60 2.88
N ILE A 19 4.13 2.91 2.69
CA ILE A 19 3.35 3.58 1.65
C ILE A 19 3.77 3.06 0.28
N ASP A 20 5.07 2.99 0.02
CA ASP A 20 5.58 2.52 -1.27
C ASP A 20 5.13 1.09 -1.55
N ASP A 21 5.20 0.22 -0.55
CA ASP A 21 4.76 -1.17 -0.68
C ASP A 21 3.26 -1.25 -0.97
N LEU A 22 2.46 -0.44 -0.29
CA LEU A 22 1.01 -0.43 -0.49
C LEU A 22 0.65 0.12 -1.87
N LEU A 23 1.37 1.14 -2.35
CA LEU A 23 1.14 1.67 -3.69
C LEU A 23 1.45 0.62 -4.75
N LEU A 24 2.53 -0.12 -4.58
CA LEU A 24 2.90 -1.17 -5.50
C LEU A 24 1.85 -2.29 -5.50
N GLN A 25 1.40 -2.67 -4.32
CA GLN A 25 0.37 -3.68 -4.16
C GLN A 25 -0.94 -3.23 -4.81
N LEU A 26 -1.33 -1.98 -4.57
CA LEU A 26 -2.54 -1.41 -5.17
C LEU A 26 -2.47 -1.44 -6.69
N LYS A 27 -1.35 -1.02 -7.24
CA LYS A 27 -1.13 -1.01 -8.68
C LYS A 27 -1.30 -2.41 -9.27
N GLY A 28 -0.72 -3.41 -8.61
CA GLY A 28 -0.85 -4.80 -9.04
C GLY A 28 -2.29 -5.29 -9.00
N LEU A 29 -3.00 -4.99 -7.92
CA LEU A 29 -4.40 -5.40 -7.77
C LEU A 29 -5.31 -4.77 -8.82
N VAL A 30 -5.11 -3.49 -9.09
CA VAL A 30 -5.89 -2.76 -10.10
C VAL A 30 -5.63 -3.37 -11.49
N HIS A 31 -4.37 -3.67 -11.77
CA HIS A 31 -3.99 -4.25 -13.05
C HIS A 31 -4.63 -5.63 -13.25
N VAL A 32 -4.55 -6.48 -12.23
CA VAL A 32 -5.13 -7.83 -12.29
C VAL A 32 -6.64 -7.74 -12.47
N ARG A 33 -7.31 -6.85 -11.74
CA ARG A 33 -8.76 -6.68 -11.88
C ARG A 33 -9.13 -6.29 -13.30
N ALA A 34 -8.38 -5.37 -13.89
CA ALA A 34 -8.64 -4.94 -15.27
C ALA A 34 -8.48 -6.10 -16.26
N LEU A 35 -7.46 -6.93 -16.07
CA LEU A 35 -7.26 -8.11 -16.92
C LEU A 35 -8.42 -9.09 -16.78
N LEU A 36 -8.88 -9.34 -15.56
CA LEU A 36 -9.98 -10.26 -15.31
C LEU A 36 -11.28 -9.74 -15.91
N GLU A 37 -11.50 -8.44 -15.83
CA GLU A 37 -12.66 -7.81 -16.44
C GLU A 37 -12.66 -8.02 -17.94
N THR A 38 -11.51 -7.86 -18.58
CA THR A 38 -11.35 -8.09 -20.01
C THR A 38 -11.63 -9.54 -20.37
N ARG A 39 -11.30 -10.48 -19.47
CA ARG A 39 -11.54 -11.90 -19.71
C ARG A 39 -12.98 -12.32 -19.43
N GLY A 40 -13.79 -11.42 -18.92
CA GLY A 40 -15.19 -11.69 -18.69
C GLY A 40 -15.48 -12.55 -17.48
N VAL A 41 -14.64 -12.48 -16.42
CA VAL A 41 -14.93 -13.22 -15.19
C VAL A 41 -16.21 -12.70 -14.56
N SER A 42 -16.81 -13.51 -13.68
CA SER A 42 -18.09 -13.17 -13.09
C SER A 42 -18.02 -11.92 -12.21
N PRO A 43 -19.15 -11.21 -12.05
CA PRO A 43 -19.20 -10.07 -11.15
C PRO A 43 -18.78 -10.41 -9.71
N THR A 44 -19.08 -11.63 -9.26
CA THR A 44 -18.69 -12.09 -7.93
C THR A 44 -17.17 -12.14 -7.80
N GLU A 45 -16.49 -12.65 -8.81
CA GLU A 45 -15.03 -12.68 -8.81
C GLU A 45 -14.44 -11.28 -8.85
N LEU A 46 -15.00 -10.41 -9.68
CA LEU A 46 -14.54 -9.01 -9.74
C LEU A 46 -14.73 -8.30 -8.42
N ALA A 47 -15.84 -8.59 -7.72
CA ALA A 47 -16.12 -7.97 -6.43
C ALA A 47 -15.05 -8.31 -5.40
N LYS A 48 -14.53 -9.54 -5.42
CA LYS A 48 -13.44 -9.94 -4.51
C LYS A 48 -12.21 -9.09 -4.71
N HIS A 49 -11.88 -8.81 -5.96
CA HIS A 49 -10.73 -7.97 -6.28
C HIS A 49 -10.97 -6.52 -5.92
N THR A 50 -12.20 -6.04 -6.11
CA THR A 50 -12.59 -4.69 -5.68
C THR A 50 -12.46 -4.54 -4.17
N ASP A 51 -12.88 -5.56 -3.41
CA ASP A 51 -12.75 -5.54 -1.96
C ASP A 51 -11.29 -5.49 -1.53
N ALA A 52 -10.43 -6.27 -2.18
CA ALA A 52 -9.00 -6.26 -1.90
C ALA A 52 -8.41 -4.88 -2.16
N ILE A 53 -8.80 -4.25 -3.27
CA ILE A 53 -8.35 -2.90 -3.61
C ILE A 53 -8.79 -1.91 -2.54
N SER A 54 -10.04 -2.00 -2.09
CA SER A 54 -10.57 -1.12 -1.06
C SER A 54 -9.79 -1.24 0.24
N ARG A 55 -9.45 -2.46 0.64
CA ARG A 55 -8.66 -2.69 1.85
C ARG A 55 -7.28 -2.05 1.77
N VAL A 56 -6.62 -2.20 0.63
CA VAL A 56 -5.31 -1.59 0.44
C VAL A 56 -5.42 -0.07 0.48
N ARG A 57 -6.44 0.50 -0.14
CA ARG A 57 -6.67 1.94 -0.12
C ARG A 57 -6.91 2.45 1.29
N GLU A 58 -7.68 1.71 2.09
CA GLU A 58 -7.92 2.09 3.48
C GLU A 58 -6.64 2.06 4.30
N GLU A 59 -5.85 1.02 4.11
CA GLU A 59 -4.58 0.92 4.80
C GLU A 59 -3.64 2.05 4.37
N LEU A 60 -3.59 2.33 3.08
CA LEU A 60 -2.78 3.41 2.55
C LEU A 60 -3.19 4.75 3.15
N ALA A 61 -4.48 5.00 3.28
CA ALA A 61 -4.98 6.23 3.89
C ALA A 61 -4.53 6.34 5.35
N LYS A 62 -4.59 5.24 6.10
CA LYS A 62 -4.13 5.23 7.49
C LYS A 62 -2.66 5.54 7.62
N VAL A 63 -1.85 4.88 6.81
CA VAL A 63 -0.40 5.07 6.87
C VAL A 63 -0.02 6.46 6.42
N SER A 64 -0.69 6.99 5.41
CA SER A 64 -0.46 8.35 4.92
C SER A 64 -0.76 9.38 5.99
N ARG A 65 -1.85 9.19 6.75
CA ARG A 65 -2.18 10.09 7.85
C ARG A 65 -1.15 10.00 8.97
N ALA A 66 -0.68 8.79 9.27
CA ALA A 66 0.36 8.59 10.28
C ALA A 66 1.65 9.28 9.86
N GLN A 67 2.01 9.20 8.59
CA GLN A 67 3.19 9.87 8.08
C GLN A 67 3.05 11.38 8.19
N ALA A 68 1.90 11.92 7.83
CA ALA A 68 1.66 13.35 7.93
C ALA A 68 1.79 13.83 9.36
N LYS A 69 1.27 13.07 10.33
CA LYS A 69 1.41 13.37 11.75
C LYS A 69 2.88 13.37 12.18
N THR A 70 3.63 12.38 11.76
CA THR A 70 5.04 12.25 12.09
C THR A 70 5.82 13.44 11.56
N LEU A 71 5.57 13.80 10.31
CA LEU A 71 6.25 14.94 9.69
C LEU A 71 5.88 16.25 10.37
N ALA A 72 4.61 16.41 10.73
CA ALA A 72 4.17 17.61 11.44
C ALA A 72 4.81 17.71 12.82
N ALA A 73 4.93 16.58 13.52
CA ALA A 73 5.53 16.56 14.85
C ALA A 73 7.04 16.83 14.82
N ALA A 74 7.68 16.55 13.70
CA ALA A 74 9.11 16.74 13.55
C ALA A 74 9.52 18.19 13.32
N ARG A 75 8.57 19.11 13.10
CA ARG A 75 8.88 20.52 12.86
C ARG A 75 9.14 21.31 14.14
#